data_dad4af64f5afaa04397063cd14c220db
#
_entry.id   dad4af64f5afaa04397063cd14c220db
#
_cell.length_a   1.000
_cell.length_b   1.000
_cell.length_c   1.000
_cell.angle_alpha   90.00
_cell.angle_beta   90.00
_cell.angle_gamma   90.00
#
_symmetry.space_group_name_H-M   'P 1'
#
loop_
_entity.id
_entity.type
_entity.pdbx_description
1 polymer ?
#
loop_
_entity_poly.entity_id
_entity_poly.type
_entity_poly.pdbx_seq_one_letter_code
_entity_poly.pdbx_strand_id
1 'polypeptide(L)'
;MMKRYFVTAFLAAMMMMIAPSEMSAQEDNGFKKFSVEEAFEDNGFQWFRDAQLLCAGSKEKRPTAEGRSHGENAMTIGWGGIGTLWRKTALTVYVAEKRYTKEFMDNSEYFTVMTFDVKDSKVLNYMGTKSGRDGNKADALGLHSAYTANGTPYYTEATMVIECKTMYAAPFDPQGFRSDTPRQMYANFPAGIHSMYIGEVVNAWKK
;
A
#
# COMPACT_ATOMS: atom_id res chain seq x y z
N MET A 1 16.41 64.32 -7.04
CA MET A 1 16.91 63.35 -8.07
C MET A 1 17.20 62.02 -7.37
N MET A 2 16.17 61.13 -7.24
CA MET A 2 16.24 59.86 -6.49
C MET A 2 16.54 58.72 -7.47
N LYS A 3 17.68 58.08 -7.32
CA LYS A 3 18.03 56.85 -8.10
C LYS A 3 17.33 55.64 -7.44
N ARG A 4 16.43 54.98 -8.20
CA ARG A 4 15.83 53.70 -7.87
C ARG A 4 16.83 52.58 -8.21
N TYR A 5 17.24 51.82 -7.21
CA TYR A 5 17.97 50.57 -7.43
C TYR A 5 16.96 49.45 -7.61
N PHE A 6 16.96 48.86 -8.81
CA PHE A 6 16.28 47.56 -9.08
C PHE A 6 17.14 46.43 -8.53
N VAL A 7 16.66 45.75 -7.51
CA VAL A 7 17.22 44.49 -7.04
C VAL A 7 16.53 43.37 -7.82
N THR A 8 17.22 42.84 -8.84
CA THR A 8 16.82 41.62 -9.54
C THR A 8 17.19 40.43 -8.67
N ALA A 9 16.19 39.82 -8.00
CA ALA A 9 16.36 38.55 -7.33
C ALA A 9 16.42 37.42 -8.36
N PHE A 10 17.60 36.84 -8.55
CA PHE A 10 17.78 35.59 -9.29
C PHE A 10 17.25 34.44 -8.42
N LEU A 11 16.03 33.95 -8.70
CA LEU A 11 15.56 32.67 -8.19
C LEU A 11 16.23 31.59 -9.07
N ALA A 12 17.32 31.01 -8.59
CA ALA A 12 17.87 29.79 -9.15
C ALA A 12 16.93 28.63 -8.75
N ALA A 13 16.02 28.27 -9.66
CA ALA A 13 15.26 27.05 -9.56
C ALA A 13 16.24 25.88 -9.76
N MET A 14 16.64 25.26 -8.65
CA MET A 14 17.39 24.00 -8.66
C MET A 14 16.40 22.88 -9.01
N MET A 15 16.20 22.66 -10.29
CA MET A 15 15.47 21.51 -10.82
C MET A 15 16.36 20.29 -10.54
N MET A 16 16.09 19.58 -9.42
CA MET A 16 16.58 18.22 -9.25
C MET A 16 15.91 17.35 -10.32
N MET A 17 16.62 17.07 -11.39
CA MET A 17 16.26 15.99 -12.30
C MET A 17 16.40 14.69 -11.51
N ILE A 18 15.27 14.18 -11.02
CA ILE A 18 15.16 12.79 -10.60
C ILE A 18 15.23 11.99 -11.89
N ALA A 19 16.39 11.38 -12.16
CA ALA A 19 16.50 10.44 -13.25
C ALA A 19 15.43 9.35 -13.07
N PRO A 20 14.67 9.00 -14.11
CA PRO A 20 13.76 7.88 -14.02
C PRO A 20 14.60 6.64 -13.70
N SER A 21 14.33 6.00 -12.55
CA SER A 21 14.91 4.70 -12.26
C SER A 21 14.46 3.75 -13.38
N GLU A 22 15.39 3.35 -14.22
CA GLU A 22 15.14 2.38 -15.27
C GLU A 22 14.59 1.12 -14.60
N MET A 23 13.37 0.78 -14.97
CA MET A 23 12.73 -0.47 -14.62
C MET A 23 13.59 -1.58 -15.25
N SER A 24 14.37 -2.31 -14.41
CA SER A 24 15.07 -3.52 -14.88
C SER A 24 14.04 -4.43 -15.53
N ALA A 25 14.38 -5.06 -16.64
CA ALA A 25 13.53 -5.84 -17.53
C ALA A 25 12.49 -6.69 -16.77
N GLN A 26 11.39 -6.07 -16.39
CA GLN A 26 10.20 -6.70 -15.90
C GLN A 26 9.46 -7.17 -17.15
N GLU A 27 9.08 -8.43 -17.20
CA GLU A 27 8.24 -8.97 -18.27
C GLU A 27 7.10 -8.00 -18.56
N ASP A 28 6.83 -7.69 -19.81
CA ASP A 28 5.74 -6.79 -20.21
C ASP A 28 4.40 -7.41 -19.80
N ASN A 29 3.97 -7.11 -18.58
CA ASN A 29 2.71 -7.57 -17.99
C ASN A 29 1.55 -6.57 -18.23
N GLY A 30 1.75 -5.60 -19.11
CA GLY A 30 0.77 -4.60 -19.52
C GLY A 30 0.60 -3.42 -18.54
N PHE A 31 1.44 -3.31 -17.50
CA PHE A 31 1.40 -2.15 -16.61
C PHE A 31 2.12 -0.93 -17.19
N LYS A 32 1.48 0.24 -17.07
CA LYS A 32 2.08 1.54 -17.41
C LYS A 32 2.16 2.42 -16.17
N LYS A 33 3.26 3.14 -16.04
CA LYS A 33 3.47 4.11 -14.95
C LYS A 33 2.47 5.26 -15.06
N PHE A 34 1.95 5.74 -13.93
CA PHE A 34 1.03 6.88 -13.85
C PHE A 34 1.30 7.75 -12.61
N SER A 35 0.77 8.98 -12.60
CA SER A 35 0.75 9.85 -11.42
C SER A 35 -0.43 9.50 -10.53
N VAL A 36 -0.14 9.20 -9.26
CA VAL A 36 -1.17 8.88 -8.27
C VAL A 36 -2.04 10.10 -7.95
N GLU A 37 -1.44 11.30 -7.92
CA GLU A 37 -2.16 12.56 -7.69
C GLU A 37 -3.25 12.77 -8.74
N GLU A 38 -2.90 12.64 -10.04
CA GLU A 38 -3.86 12.78 -11.14
C GLU A 38 -4.96 11.72 -11.11
N ALA A 39 -4.60 10.47 -10.76
CA ALA A 39 -5.57 9.37 -10.76
C ALA A 39 -6.61 9.47 -9.63
N PHE A 40 -6.30 10.14 -8.52
CA PHE A 40 -7.14 10.21 -7.33
C PHE A 40 -7.66 11.61 -6.99
N GLU A 41 -7.46 12.60 -7.86
CA GLU A 41 -7.92 13.96 -7.66
C GLU A 41 -9.42 14.02 -7.32
N ASP A 42 -10.25 13.24 -8.02
CA ASP A 42 -11.71 13.27 -7.87
C ASP A 42 -12.31 12.10 -7.07
N ASN A 43 -11.60 10.97 -6.85
CA ASN A 43 -12.22 9.71 -6.44
C ASN A 43 -11.48 8.91 -5.34
N GLY A 44 -10.58 9.52 -4.58
CA GLY A 44 -9.81 8.82 -3.54
C GLY A 44 -10.67 8.11 -2.48
N PHE A 45 -11.83 8.68 -2.14
CA PHE A 45 -12.79 8.05 -1.21
C PHE A 45 -13.43 6.79 -1.76
N GLN A 46 -13.87 6.83 -3.04
CA GLN A 46 -14.52 5.70 -3.66
C GLN A 46 -13.55 4.54 -3.83
N TRP A 47 -12.31 4.82 -4.18
CA TRP A 47 -11.28 3.80 -4.33
C TRP A 47 -11.13 2.89 -3.10
N PHE A 48 -11.12 3.45 -1.88
CA PHE A 48 -11.10 2.63 -0.66
C PHE A 48 -12.43 1.94 -0.36
N ARG A 49 -13.58 2.55 -0.70
CA ARG A 49 -14.90 1.92 -0.53
C ARG A 49 -15.08 0.68 -1.39
N ASP A 50 -14.48 0.67 -2.57
CA ASP A 50 -14.54 -0.46 -3.50
C ASP A 50 -13.66 -1.64 -3.08
N ALA A 51 -13.01 -1.52 -1.92
CA ALA A 51 -12.03 -2.45 -1.36
C ALA A 51 -10.80 -2.65 -2.24
N GLN A 52 -9.64 -2.77 -1.61
CA GLN A 52 -8.37 -2.95 -2.27
C GLN A 52 -7.64 -4.17 -1.68
N LEU A 53 -6.64 -4.67 -2.35
CA LEU A 53 -5.79 -5.75 -1.87
C LEU A 53 -4.45 -5.20 -1.40
N LEU A 54 -4.17 -5.32 -0.10
CA LEU A 54 -2.87 -5.03 0.51
C LEU A 54 -1.99 -6.26 0.45
N CYS A 55 -0.75 -6.13 -0.01
CA CYS A 55 0.24 -7.22 -0.03
C CYS A 55 1.58 -6.72 0.54
N ALA A 56 2.24 -7.58 1.32
CA ALA A 56 3.58 -7.36 1.84
C ALA A 56 4.36 -8.67 1.88
N GLY A 57 5.69 -8.55 1.94
CA GLY A 57 6.61 -9.67 1.94
C GLY A 57 7.77 -9.45 0.98
N SER A 58 8.42 -10.54 0.58
CA SER A 58 9.53 -10.51 -0.35
C SER A 58 9.59 -11.80 -1.17
N LYS A 59 10.41 -11.79 -2.22
CA LYS A 59 10.69 -12.98 -3.01
C LYS A 59 11.35 -14.11 -2.18
N GLU A 60 12.09 -13.73 -1.15
CA GLU A 60 12.71 -14.69 -0.24
C GLU A 60 11.66 -15.23 0.73
N LYS A 61 11.47 -16.55 0.71
CA LYS A 61 10.57 -17.21 1.65
C LYS A 61 11.16 -17.14 3.04
N ARG A 62 10.44 -16.52 3.97
CA ARG A 62 10.81 -16.53 5.39
C ARG A 62 10.02 -17.64 6.10
N PRO A 63 10.65 -18.44 6.97
CA PRO A 63 9.90 -19.37 7.80
C PRO A 63 8.99 -18.57 8.74
N THR A 64 7.72 -18.97 8.81
CA THR A 64 6.78 -18.45 9.80
C THR A 64 6.96 -19.18 11.13
N ALA A 65 6.39 -18.64 12.20
CA ALA A 65 6.37 -19.28 13.52
C ALA A 65 5.74 -20.69 13.49
N GLU A 66 4.84 -20.96 12.53
CA GLU A 66 4.21 -22.25 12.32
C GLU A 66 5.00 -23.18 11.35
N GLY A 67 6.24 -22.83 11.00
CA GLY A 67 7.10 -23.63 10.11
C GLY A 67 6.69 -23.62 8.64
N ARG A 68 5.74 -22.75 8.23
CA ARG A 68 5.36 -22.57 6.84
C ARG A 68 6.22 -21.49 6.20
N SER A 69 6.60 -21.66 4.96
CA SER A 69 7.46 -20.75 4.24
C SER A 69 6.66 -20.03 3.16
N HIS A 70 6.04 -18.90 3.52
CA HIS A 70 5.46 -17.97 2.55
C HIS A 70 6.37 -16.75 2.42
N GLY A 71 6.69 -16.35 1.20
CA GLY A 71 7.45 -15.12 0.94
C GLY A 71 6.59 -13.87 1.15
N GLU A 72 5.27 -14.01 0.98
CA GLU A 72 4.32 -12.91 0.96
C GLU A 72 2.95 -13.31 1.51
N ASN A 73 2.17 -12.31 1.90
CA ASN A 73 0.76 -12.49 2.17
C ASN A 73 -0.03 -11.24 1.80
N ALA A 74 -1.26 -11.44 1.33
CA ALA A 74 -2.18 -10.38 0.99
C ALA A 74 -3.49 -10.45 1.79
N MET A 75 -4.16 -9.32 1.94
CA MET A 75 -5.48 -9.21 2.54
C MET A 75 -6.29 -8.08 1.92
N THR A 76 -7.58 -8.22 1.90
CA THR A 76 -8.49 -7.15 1.50
C THR A 76 -8.56 -6.09 2.58
N ILE A 77 -8.48 -4.84 2.15
CA ILE A 77 -8.65 -3.65 2.98
C ILE A 77 -9.78 -2.77 2.39
N GLY A 78 -10.56 -2.13 3.26
CA GLY A 78 -11.59 -1.16 2.88
C GLY A 78 -11.44 0.16 3.64
N TRP A 79 -10.38 0.29 4.43
CA TRP A 79 -10.07 1.49 5.19
C TRP A 79 -8.68 1.98 4.81
N GLY A 80 -8.59 3.28 4.59
CA GLY A 80 -7.34 3.91 4.22
C GLY A 80 -7.53 5.37 3.85
N GLY A 81 -6.48 5.96 3.35
CA GLY A 81 -6.48 7.32 2.83
C GLY A 81 -5.29 7.55 1.93
N ILE A 82 -5.45 8.45 0.98
CA ILE A 82 -4.38 8.94 0.13
C ILE A 82 -4.31 10.46 0.26
N GLY A 83 -3.12 11.00 0.31
CA GLY A 83 -2.91 12.43 0.51
C GLY A 83 -1.43 12.77 0.63
N THR A 84 -1.11 13.80 1.41
CA THR A 84 0.27 14.24 1.60
C THR A 84 0.67 14.19 3.07
N LEU A 85 1.86 13.66 3.35
CA LEU A 85 2.49 13.71 4.66
C LEU A 85 3.99 13.97 4.48
N TRP A 86 4.57 14.87 5.27
CA TRP A 86 5.99 15.24 5.21
C TRP A 86 6.46 15.61 3.79
N ARG A 87 5.61 16.30 3.04
CA ARG A 87 5.83 16.70 1.63
C ARG A 87 5.98 15.53 0.66
N LYS A 88 5.42 14.38 0.99
CA LYS A 88 5.41 13.16 0.16
C LYS A 88 3.97 12.77 -0.13
N THR A 89 3.73 12.21 -1.31
CA THR A 89 2.48 11.51 -1.58
C THR A 89 2.42 10.30 -0.68
N ALA A 90 1.40 10.22 0.14
CA ALA A 90 1.27 9.22 1.19
C ALA A 90 -0.02 8.41 1.05
N LEU A 91 0.10 7.12 1.28
CA LEU A 91 -1.01 6.18 1.37
C LEU A 91 -1.03 5.58 2.76
N THR A 92 -2.18 5.66 3.43
CA THR A 92 -2.39 5.12 4.78
C THR A 92 -3.26 3.88 4.70
N VAL A 93 -2.85 2.80 5.36
CA VAL A 93 -3.62 1.55 5.47
C VAL A 93 -3.67 1.10 6.92
N TYR A 94 -4.66 0.25 7.25
CA TYR A 94 -4.90 -0.24 8.61
C TYR A 94 -4.94 -1.77 8.60
N VAL A 95 -4.14 -2.39 9.47
CA VAL A 95 -4.05 -3.85 9.59
C VAL A 95 -4.30 -4.25 11.04
N ALA A 96 -5.32 -5.05 11.28
CA ALA A 96 -5.67 -5.51 12.63
C ALA A 96 -4.61 -6.51 13.15
N GLU A 97 -4.39 -6.48 14.46
CA GLU A 97 -3.33 -7.19 15.19
C GLU A 97 -3.22 -8.68 14.84
N LYS A 98 -4.36 -9.38 14.76
CA LYS A 98 -4.39 -10.83 14.52
C LYS A 98 -4.39 -11.22 13.04
N ARG A 99 -4.36 -10.25 12.11
CA ARG A 99 -4.26 -10.55 10.68
C ARG A 99 -2.86 -11.06 10.33
N TYR A 100 -2.81 -12.18 9.61
CA TYR A 100 -1.52 -12.77 9.19
C TYR A 100 -0.66 -11.81 8.37
N THR A 101 -1.27 -10.96 7.56
CA THR A 101 -0.58 -9.92 6.78
C THR A 101 0.21 -8.95 7.66
N LYS A 102 -0.20 -8.77 8.94
CA LYS A 102 0.53 -7.90 9.86
C LYS A 102 1.98 -8.34 10.08
N GLU A 103 2.23 -9.65 10.17
CA GLU A 103 3.58 -10.20 10.30
C GLU A 103 4.47 -9.81 9.13
N PHE A 104 3.91 -9.76 7.92
CA PHE A 104 4.62 -9.34 6.71
C PHE A 104 4.82 -7.83 6.68
N MET A 105 3.81 -7.04 7.03
CA MET A 105 3.90 -5.58 7.11
C MET A 105 4.96 -5.12 8.10
N ASP A 106 5.04 -5.75 9.28
CA ASP A 106 6.01 -5.39 10.32
C ASP A 106 7.46 -5.74 9.93
N ASN A 107 7.64 -6.67 9.01
CA ASN A 107 8.95 -7.17 8.59
C ASN A 107 9.35 -6.74 7.16
N SER A 108 8.55 -5.89 6.50
CA SER A 108 8.82 -5.40 5.15
C SER A 108 9.01 -3.90 5.16
N GLU A 109 10.02 -3.41 4.43
CA GLU A 109 10.23 -1.99 4.21
C GLU A 109 9.19 -1.40 3.25
N TYR A 110 8.71 -2.23 2.31
CA TYR A 110 7.75 -1.84 1.28
C TYR A 110 6.51 -2.72 1.33
N PHE A 111 5.40 -2.18 0.82
CA PHE A 111 4.16 -2.90 0.59
C PHE A 111 3.49 -2.43 -0.69
N THR A 112 2.58 -3.23 -1.24
CA THR A 112 1.75 -2.83 -2.37
C THR A 112 0.28 -2.77 -2.00
N VAL A 113 -0.44 -1.84 -2.63
CA VAL A 113 -1.90 -1.81 -2.66
C VAL A 113 -2.35 -1.96 -4.09
N MET A 114 -3.24 -2.92 -4.33
CA MET A 114 -3.65 -3.33 -5.66
C MET A 114 -5.16 -3.21 -5.85
N THR A 115 -5.56 -2.73 -7.02
CA THR A 115 -6.95 -2.74 -7.47
C THR A 115 -7.19 -3.94 -8.38
N PHE A 116 -8.33 -4.60 -8.18
CA PHE A 116 -8.85 -5.64 -9.05
C PHE A 116 -10.13 -5.17 -9.73
N ASP A 117 -10.44 -5.71 -10.89
CA ASP A 117 -11.70 -5.41 -11.59
C ASP A 117 -12.90 -5.91 -10.74
N VAL A 118 -14.03 -5.25 -10.87
CA VAL A 118 -15.29 -5.61 -10.17
C VAL A 118 -15.70 -7.06 -10.44
N LYS A 119 -15.41 -7.60 -11.63
CA LYS A 119 -15.61 -9.02 -11.96
C LYS A 119 -14.80 -9.97 -11.07
N ASP A 120 -13.71 -9.47 -10.49
CA ASP A 120 -12.79 -10.23 -9.64
C ASP A 120 -13.14 -10.13 -8.14
N SER A 121 -14.39 -9.76 -7.81
CA SER A 121 -14.89 -9.67 -6.43
C SER A 121 -14.66 -10.95 -5.61
N LYS A 122 -14.54 -12.11 -6.26
CA LYS A 122 -14.15 -13.39 -5.63
C LYS A 122 -12.76 -13.31 -5.01
N VAL A 123 -11.81 -12.63 -5.65
CA VAL A 123 -10.44 -12.43 -5.15
C VAL A 123 -10.50 -11.65 -3.86
N LEU A 124 -11.13 -10.48 -3.87
CA LEU A 124 -11.24 -9.62 -2.70
C LEU A 124 -11.97 -10.31 -1.54
N ASN A 125 -13.07 -11.02 -1.81
CA ASN A 125 -13.80 -11.76 -0.78
C ASN A 125 -12.94 -12.87 -0.16
N TYR A 126 -12.28 -13.69 -0.99
CA TYR A 126 -11.42 -14.78 -0.51
C TYR A 126 -10.24 -14.25 0.31
N MET A 127 -9.54 -13.25 -0.22
CA MET A 127 -8.38 -12.62 0.43
C MET A 127 -8.74 -11.94 1.77
N GLY A 128 -9.97 -11.43 1.90
CA GLY A 128 -10.47 -10.81 3.13
C GLY A 128 -10.97 -11.78 4.20
N THR A 129 -11.45 -12.98 3.79
CA THR A 129 -12.10 -13.94 4.69
C THR A 129 -11.23 -15.14 5.06
N LYS A 130 -10.31 -15.56 4.19
CA LYS A 130 -9.41 -16.69 4.45
C LYS A 130 -8.08 -16.23 5.06
N SER A 131 -7.51 -17.10 5.90
CA SER A 131 -6.19 -16.83 6.48
C SER A 131 -5.07 -17.44 5.62
N GLY A 132 -3.99 -16.68 5.43
CA GLY A 132 -2.77 -17.21 4.82
C GLY A 132 -2.03 -18.21 5.71
N ARG A 133 -2.42 -18.33 7.00
CA ARG A 133 -1.92 -19.40 7.88
C ARG A 133 -2.45 -20.77 7.48
N ASP A 134 -3.60 -20.84 6.82
CA ASP A 134 -4.23 -22.10 6.41
C ASP A 134 -3.73 -22.59 5.05
N GLY A 135 -3.04 -21.74 4.28
CA GLY A 135 -2.50 -22.07 2.97
C GLY A 135 -2.20 -20.83 2.13
N ASN A 136 -1.54 -21.02 0.99
CA ASN A 136 -1.28 -19.94 0.05
C ASN A 136 -2.57 -19.52 -0.66
N LYS A 137 -3.02 -18.29 -0.36
CA LYS A 137 -4.27 -17.76 -0.90
C LYS A 137 -4.15 -17.40 -2.39
N ALA A 138 -2.97 -16.98 -2.84
CA ALA A 138 -2.74 -16.65 -4.25
C ALA A 138 -2.84 -17.91 -5.11
N ASP A 139 -2.18 -19.00 -4.69
CA ASP A 139 -2.26 -20.27 -5.38
C ASP A 139 -3.70 -20.81 -5.47
N ALA A 140 -4.45 -20.69 -4.36
CA ALA A 140 -5.85 -21.13 -4.31
C ALA A 140 -6.78 -20.34 -5.26
N LEU A 141 -6.36 -19.13 -5.67
CA LEU A 141 -7.09 -18.26 -6.60
C LEU A 141 -6.49 -18.26 -8.01
N GLY A 142 -5.38 -18.96 -8.24
CA GLY A 142 -4.66 -18.93 -9.51
C GLY A 142 -4.02 -17.59 -9.82
N LEU A 143 -3.65 -16.81 -8.79
CA LEU A 143 -2.97 -15.52 -8.97
C LEU A 143 -1.47 -15.74 -9.12
N HIS A 144 -0.84 -14.95 -9.98
CA HIS A 144 0.58 -15.02 -10.27
C HIS A 144 1.32 -13.87 -9.58
N SER A 145 2.21 -14.24 -8.66
CA SER A 145 3.07 -13.27 -7.96
C SER A 145 4.17 -12.76 -8.88
N ALA A 146 4.34 -11.45 -8.89
CA ALA A 146 5.48 -10.77 -9.47
C ALA A 146 6.07 -9.80 -8.43
N TYR A 147 7.24 -9.25 -8.71
CA TYR A 147 7.97 -8.42 -7.75
C TYR A 147 8.44 -7.14 -8.42
N THR A 148 8.30 -6.02 -7.70
CA THR A 148 8.83 -4.73 -8.14
C THR A 148 10.37 -4.73 -8.13
N ALA A 149 10.99 -3.67 -8.61
CA ALA A 149 12.44 -3.50 -8.51
C ALA A 149 12.94 -3.47 -7.06
N ASN A 150 12.11 -3.06 -6.10
CA ASN A 150 12.41 -3.11 -4.66
C ASN A 150 12.13 -4.49 -4.03
N GLY A 151 11.73 -5.49 -4.83
CA GLY A 151 11.41 -6.83 -4.36
C GLY A 151 10.04 -6.94 -3.67
N THR A 152 9.18 -5.95 -3.80
CA THR A 152 7.84 -5.92 -3.19
C THR A 152 6.87 -6.76 -4.01
N PRO A 153 6.12 -7.70 -3.40
CA PRO A 153 5.20 -8.56 -4.13
C PRO A 153 3.95 -7.83 -4.62
N TYR A 154 3.47 -8.24 -5.79
CA TYR A 154 2.16 -7.88 -6.33
C TYR A 154 1.63 -9.02 -7.21
N TYR A 155 0.35 -8.97 -7.58
CA TYR A 155 -0.25 -9.97 -8.46
C TYR A 155 -0.48 -9.40 -9.87
N THR A 156 -0.08 -10.17 -10.89
CA THR A 156 -0.15 -9.73 -12.29
C THR A 156 -1.58 -9.54 -12.79
N GLU A 157 -2.59 -10.09 -12.12
CA GLU A 157 -4.01 -9.92 -12.46
C GLU A 157 -4.58 -8.57 -12.00
N ALA A 158 -3.88 -7.85 -11.13
CA ALA A 158 -4.31 -6.52 -10.71
C ALA A 158 -4.38 -5.55 -11.89
N THR A 159 -5.32 -4.62 -11.86
CA THR A 159 -5.48 -3.54 -12.85
C THR A 159 -4.68 -2.30 -12.49
N MET A 160 -4.40 -2.12 -11.19
CA MET A 160 -3.54 -1.05 -10.66
C MET A 160 -2.70 -1.60 -9.51
N VAL A 161 -1.46 -1.16 -9.44
CA VAL A 161 -0.52 -1.47 -8.35
C VAL A 161 0.12 -0.17 -7.87
N ILE A 162 0.03 0.11 -6.58
CA ILE A 162 0.72 1.22 -5.92
C ILE A 162 1.72 0.62 -4.94
N GLU A 163 2.99 0.92 -5.12
CA GLU A 163 4.07 0.52 -4.21
C GLU A 163 4.38 1.65 -3.25
N CYS A 164 4.43 1.30 -1.98
CA CYS A 164 4.70 2.24 -0.90
C CYS A 164 5.91 1.82 -0.07
N LYS A 165 6.74 2.78 0.30
CA LYS A 165 7.78 2.64 1.31
C LYS A 165 7.22 3.05 2.67
N THR A 166 7.27 2.18 3.67
CA THR A 166 6.74 2.48 5.00
C THR A 166 7.53 3.62 5.64
N MET A 167 6.83 4.72 5.95
CA MET A 167 7.39 5.88 6.67
C MET A 167 7.07 5.84 8.16
N TYR A 168 5.92 5.25 8.53
CA TYR A 168 5.46 5.18 9.91
C TYR A 168 4.56 3.97 10.12
N ALA A 169 4.70 3.33 11.27
CA ALA A 169 3.82 2.25 11.70
C ALA A 169 3.62 2.31 13.22
N ALA A 170 2.35 2.29 13.66
CA ALA A 170 2.01 2.21 15.08
C ALA A 170 0.61 1.61 15.27
N PRO A 171 0.39 0.85 16.36
CA PRO A 171 -0.96 0.46 16.76
C PRO A 171 -1.75 1.70 17.22
N PHE A 172 -3.07 1.66 17.06
CA PHE A 172 -3.91 2.65 17.73
C PHE A 172 -3.83 2.48 19.25
N ASP A 173 -3.61 3.58 19.94
CA ASP A 173 -3.71 3.64 21.38
C ASP A 173 -5.19 3.74 21.79
N PRO A 174 -5.75 2.77 22.57
CA PRO A 174 -7.12 2.86 23.04
C PRO A 174 -7.44 4.14 23.83
N GLN A 175 -6.45 4.69 24.52
CA GLN A 175 -6.59 5.96 25.26
C GLN A 175 -6.69 7.17 24.33
N GLY A 176 -6.22 7.04 23.08
CA GLY A 176 -6.32 8.06 22.05
C GLY A 176 -7.71 8.22 21.43
N PHE A 177 -8.63 7.28 21.61
CA PHE A 177 -9.98 7.36 21.03
C PHE A 177 -10.78 8.49 21.69
N ARG A 178 -11.28 9.44 20.89
CA ARG A 178 -12.04 10.62 21.34
C ARG A 178 -13.54 10.52 21.11
N SER A 179 -14.02 9.41 20.50
CA SER A 179 -15.43 9.14 20.26
C SER A 179 -15.80 7.71 20.67
N ASP A 180 -17.08 7.44 20.81
CA ASP A 180 -17.58 6.13 21.23
C ASP A 180 -17.56 5.09 20.11
N THR A 181 -17.66 5.54 18.84
CA THR A 181 -17.66 4.63 17.69
C THR A 181 -16.47 3.67 17.67
N PRO A 182 -15.20 4.12 17.69
CA PRO A 182 -14.06 3.20 17.72
C PRO A 182 -13.98 2.41 19.03
N ARG A 183 -14.35 2.98 20.17
CA ARG A 183 -14.37 2.24 21.46
C ARG A 183 -15.34 1.06 21.42
N GLN A 184 -16.55 1.27 20.95
CA GLN A 184 -17.57 0.23 20.83
C GLN A 184 -17.16 -0.83 19.80
N MET A 185 -16.61 -0.39 18.66
CA MET A 185 -16.16 -1.29 17.61
C MET A 185 -15.04 -2.22 18.13
N TYR A 186 -14.01 -1.67 18.76
CA TYR A 186 -12.88 -2.47 19.22
C TYR A 186 -13.15 -3.29 20.49
N ALA A 187 -14.20 -2.97 21.26
CA ALA A 187 -14.60 -3.77 22.41
C ALA A 187 -14.85 -5.25 22.06
N ASN A 188 -15.35 -5.52 20.85
CA ASN A 188 -15.72 -6.85 20.38
C ASN A 188 -15.11 -7.20 19.00
N PHE A 189 -14.11 -6.47 18.53
CA PHE A 189 -13.51 -6.74 17.21
C PHE A 189 -12.59 -7.96 17.27
N PRO A 190 -12.93 -9.08 16.59
CA PRO A 190 -12.25 -10.36 16.80
C PRO A 190 -10.76 -10.33 16.39
N ALA A 191 -10.42 -9.47 15.42
CA ALA A 191 -9.06 -9.36 14.89
C ALA A 191 -8.14 -8.44 15.71
N GLY A 192 -8.65 -7.85 16.82
CA GLY A 192 -7.89 -6.94 17.67
C GLY A 192 -7.79 -5.51 17.11
N ILE A 193 -7.03 -4.68 17.79
CA ILE A 193 -6.81 -3.29 17.39
C ILE A 193 -5.99 -3.22 16.09
N HIS A 194 -6.29 -2.24 15.25
CA HIS A 194 -5.51 -1.99 14.05
C HIS A 194 -4.21 -1.23 14.35
N SER A 195 -3.17 -1.58 13.62
CA SER A 195 -2.02 -0.72 13.41
C SER A 195 -2.23 0.11 12.15
N MET A 196 -1.86 1.37 12.22
CA MET A 196 -1.78 2.29 11.09
C MET A 196 -0.40 2.15 10.45
N TYR A 197 -0.35 2.04 9.13
CA TYR A 197 0.86 2.12 8.34
C TYR A 197 0.71 3.27 7.37
N ILE A 198 1.68 4.18 7.34
CA ILE A 198 1.75 5.28 6.39
C ILE A 198 2.95 5.03 5.50
N GLY A 199 2.71 4.89 4.21
CA GLY A 199 3.75 4.69 3.20
C GLY A 199 3.88 5.87 2.25
N GLU A 200 5.12 6.27 1.92
CA GLU A 200 5.40 7.11 0.76
C GLU A 200 5.09 6.31 -0.51
N VAL A 201 4.28 6.85 -1.40
CA VAL A 201 4.08 6.27 -2.72
C VAL A 201 5.36 6.47 -3.53
N VAL A 202 6.04 5.38 -3.82
CA VAL A 202 7.31 5.39 -4.57
C VAL A 202 7.14 5.01 -6.03
N ASN A 203 6.15 4.17 -6.32
CA ASN A 203 5.81 3.76 -7.67
C ASN A 203 4.30 3.48 -7.79
N ALA A 204 3.75 3.67 -8.99
CA ALA A 204 2.39 3.30 -9.32
C ALA A 204 2.28 2.91 -10.79
N TRP A 205 1.52 1.83 -11.06
CA TRP A 205 1.30 1.29 -12.40
C TRP A 205 -0.17 0.89 -12.56
N LYS A 206 -0.70 1.09 -13.77
CA LYS A 206 -2.02 0.62 -14.19
C LYS A 206 -1.94 -0.02 -15.58
N LYS A 207 -2.87 -0.94 -15.84
CA LYS A 207 -3.11 -1.50 -17.19
C LYS A 207 -3.94 -0.56 -18.03
#